data_bc5906865083e351b8cf640934ff7930
#
_entry.id   bc5906865083e351b8cf640934ff7930
#
_cell.length_a   1.000
_cell.length_b   1.000
_cell.length_c   1.000
_cell.angle_alpha   90.00
_cell.angle_beta   90.00
_cell.angle_gamma   90.00
#
_symmetry.space_group_name_H-M   'P 1'
#
loop_
_entity.id
_entity.type
_entity.pdbx_description
1 polymer ?
#
loop_
_entity_poly.entity_id
_entity_poly.type
_entity_poly.pdbx_seq_one_letter_code
_entity_poly.pdbx_strand_id
1 'polypeptide(L)'
;MKNKIIALSGQPVSGKGTNVKMLKEKLENRGYTKQNIHIISTGEEFRSYFNLIITLVKNLGNSIKEDEIINNEKMRKIMENEEYRKTVIESIVKLKRSNIDLSNFSVEQANNLKELKDLRKVVDTLIDQNIANLGKELSKEERPGEIWIIDSRLAFHNIPESFSVRLTTNKNVAGERLFNDENRGEEDNKYETIEEAKEAREKRRIGEQKRYKKRYGVDLEDENNYNLIIDTSYSNVNDISDTILKCLDYYLEDKEFAKKWTSPKTLLPLQSERDTFEKALYSLEEMEESINHYGFKPDEPIEIVEVDGIKYIIEGHHRNFASARLGNTLVPYEVLAKDDEKLTKYGNSTAKQRVMGGSRSFLWGHEMFLDTPEESFSYDKIYPGIYDKLKEQEEQGFEI
;
A
#
# COMPACT_ATOMS: atom_id res chain seq x y z
N MET A 1 -5.79 -19.97 -19.37
CA MET A 1 -6.29 -18.74 -18.68
C MET A 1 -5.41 -18.49 -17.48
N LYS A 2 -4.99 -17.25 -17.20
CA LYS A 2 -4.17 -16.99 -15.98
C LYS A 2 -5.01 -17.20 -14.72
N ASN A 3 -4.47 -17.81 -13.68
CA ASN A 3 -5.12 -17.84 -12.37
C ASN A 3 -5.30 -16.43 -11.83
N LYS A 4 -6.42 -16.16 -11.16
CA LYS A 4 -6.72 -14.86 -10.60
C LYS A 4 -6.07 -14.72 -9.23
N ILE A 5 -4.90 -14.10 -9.17
CA ILE A 5 -4.10 -13.95 -7.95
C ILE A 5 -3.81 -12.46 -7.73
N ILE A 6 -4.32 -11.89 -6.65
CA ILE A 6 -4.01 -10.53 -6.20
C ILE A 6 -2.91 -10.62 -5.14
N ALA A 7 -1.70 -10.19 -5.46
CA ALA A 7 -0.61 -10.06 -4.50
C ALA A 7 -0.63 -8.66 -3.88
N LEU A 8 -1.23 -8.53 -2.69
CA LEU A 8 -1.40 -7.24 -2.02
C LEU A 8 -0.22 -6.95 -1.08
N SER A 9 0.65 -6.06 -1.50
CA SER A 9 1.74 -5.52 -0.71
C SER A 9 1.42 -4.08 -0.24
N GLY A 10 2.22 -3.53 0.64
CA GLY A 10 2.06 -2.13 1.01
C GLY A 10 2.82 -1.75 2.28
N GLN A 11 3.00 -0.48 2.48
CA GLN A 11 3.70 0.09 3.63
C GLN A 11 2.96 -0.21 4.96
N PRO A 12 3.64 -0.09 6.11
CA PRO A 12 2.94 -0.11 7.40
C PRO A 12 1.83 0.93 7.44
N VAL A 13 0.65 0.55 7.94
CA VAL A 13 -0.54 1.42 8.10
C VAL A 13 -1.14 1.91 6.77
N SER A 14 -0.85 1.26 5.63
CA SER A 14 -1.47 1.59 4.34
C SER A 14 -2.88 1.01 4.14
N GLY A 15 -3.47 0.39 5.16
CA GLY A 15 -4.83 -0.13 5.09
C GLY A 15 -4.99 -1.49 4.38
N LYS A 16 -3.91 -2.29 4.25
CA LYS A 16 -3.99 -3.61 3.58
C LYS A 16 -5.09 -4.51 4.12
N GLY A 17 -5.11 -4.77 5.43
CA GLY A 17 -6.10 -5.67 6.02
C GLY A 17 -7.55 -5.21 5.82
N THR A 18 -7.80 -3.89 5.85
CA THR A 18 -9.11 -3.31 5.57
C THR A 18 -9.51 -3.53 4.10
N ASN A 19 -8.56 -3.34 3.18
CA ASN A 19 -8.80 -3.59 1.75
C ASN A 19 -9.00 -5.07 1.44
N VAL A 20 -8.31 -6.00 2.11
CA VAL A 20 -8.56 -7.45 1.96
C VAL A 20 -10.00 -7.81 2.32
N LYS A 21 -10.53 -7.25 3.43
CA LYS A 21 -11.92 -7.47 3.83
C LYS A 21 -12.90 -6.91 2.79
N MET A 22 -12.68 -5.68 2.33
CA MET A 22 -13.53 -5.04 1.32
C MET A 22 -13.46 -5.77 -0.04
N LEU A 23 -12.28 -6.20 -0.47
CA LEU A 23 -12.13 -7.00 -1.69
C LEU A 23 -12.93 -8.29 -1.62
N LYS A 24 -12.91 -8.98 -0.47
CA LYS A 24 -13.72 -10.19 -0.27
C LYS A 24 -15.21 -9.89 -0.45
N GLU A 25 -15.73 -8.86 0.21
CA GLU A 25 -17.15 -8.47 0.11
C GLU A 25 -17.54 -8.13 -1.35
N LYS A 26 -16.69 -7.37 -2.05
CA LYS A 26 -16.93 -7.02 -3.46
C LYS A 26 -16.86 -8.24 -4.39
N LEU A 27 -16.00 -9.20 -4.12
CA LEU A 27 -15.92 -10.44 -4.87
C LEU A 27 -17.15 -11.32 -4.64
N GLU A 28 -17.65 -11.41 -3.40
CA GLU A 28 -18.93 -12.07 -3.10
C GLU A 28 -20.08 -11.41 -3.89
N ASN A 29 -20.12 -10.08 -3.96
CA ASN A 29 -21.11 -9.33 -4.75
C ASN A 29 -20.95 -9.52 -6.29
N ARG A 30 -19.74 -9.86 -6.76
CA ARG A 30 -19.46 -10.27 -8.16
C ARG A 30 -19.82 -11.73 -8.45
N GLY A 31 -20.38 -12.45 -7.47
CA GLY A 31 -20.87 -13.83 -7.63
C GLY A 31 -19.87 -14.93 -7.26
N TYR A 32 -18.70 -14.58 -6.72
CA TYR A 32 -17.80 -15.60 -6.16
C TYR A 32 -18.39 -16.19 -4.88
N THR A 33 -18.36 -17.50 -4.76
CA THR A 33 -18.73 -18.17 -3.49
C THR A 33 -17.59 -18.02 -2.47
N LYS A 34 -17.92 -18.11 -1.17
CA LYS A 34 -16.92 -18.08 -0.09
C LYS A 34 -15.84 -19.15 -0.22
N GLN A 35 -16.18 -20.29 -0.84
CA GLN A 35 -15.24 -21.39 -1.08
C GLN A 35 -14.25 -21.10 -2.21
N ASN A 36 -14.61 -20.21 -3.12
CA ASN A 36 -13.80 -19.85 -4.28
C ASN A 36 -12.95 -18.59 -4.05
N ILE A 37 -13.08 -17.95 -2.88
CA ILE A 37 -12.25 -16.81 -2.47
C ILE A 37 -11.25 -17.29 -1.43
N HIS A 38 -9.99 -17.38 -1.81
CA HIS A 38 -8.91 -17.81 -0.95
C HIS A 38 -8.12 -16.60 -0.46
N ILE A 39 -8.03 -16.44 0.87
CA ILE A 39 -7.31 -15.30 1.49
C ILE A 39 -6.18 -15.85 2.34
N ILE A 40 -4.96 -15.39 2.08
CA ILE A 40 -3.77 -15.68 2.87
C ILE A 40 -3.19 -14.37 3.36
N SER A 41 -3.14 -14.16 4.67
CA SER A 41 -2.52 -13.00 5.30
C SER A 41 -1.30 -13.44 6.11
N THR A 42 -0.10 -13.16 5.58
CA THR A 42 1.16 -13.53 6.25
C THR A 42 1.31 -12.88 7.62
N GLY A 43 0.74 -11.68 7.79
CA GLY A 43 0.75 -10.99 9.08
C GLY A 43 -0.14 -11.66 10.12
N GLU A 44 -1.31 -12.15 9.73
CA GLU A 44 -2.21 -12.90 10.63
C GLU A 44 -1.64 -14.28 10.95
N GLU A 45 -1.11 -14.97 9.94
CA GLU A 45 -0.43 -16.24 10.15
C GLU A 45 0.75 -16.12 11.11
N PHE A 46 1.59 -15.11 10.91
CA PHE A 46 2.72 -14.84 11.80
C PHE A 46 2.26 -14.64 13.25
N ARG A 47 1.25 -13.79 13.50
CA ARG A 47 0.71 -13.56 14.84
C ARG A 47 0.13 -14.83 15.44
N SER A 48 -0.61 -15.61 14.65
CA SER A 48 -1.20 -16.87 15.09
C SER A 48 -0.13 -17.88 15.53
N TYR A 49 0.94 -18.05 14.74
CA TYR A 49 2.07 -18.91 15.09
C TYR A 49 2.81 -18.40 16.31
N PHE A 50 3.04 -17.10 16.37
CA PHE A 50 3.76 -16.47 17.45
C PHE A 50 3.02 -16.64 18.78
N ASN A 51 1.72 -16.34 18.81
CA ASN A 51 0.88 -16.52 20.01
C ASN A 51 0.78 -17.98 20.44
N LEU A 52 0.76 -18.90 19.48
CA LEU A 52 0.78 -20.32 19.83
C LEU A 52 2.09 -20.76 20.45
N ILE A 53 3.22 -20.31 19.92
CA ILE A 53 4.55 -20.57 20.50
C ILE A 53 4.63 -20.00 21.91
N ILE A 54 4.14 -18.77 22.11
CA ILE A 54 4.04 -18.16 23.45
C ILE A 54 3.21 -19.04 24.39
N THR A 55 2.04 -19.51 23.94
CA THR A 55 1.16 -20.37 24.73
C THR A 55 1.82 -21.71 25.07
N LEU A 56 2.53 -22.31 24.12
CA LEU A 56 3.28 -23.55 24.36
C LEU A 56 4.41 -23.35 25.38
N VAL A 57 5.16 -22.25 25.26
CA VAL A 57 6.21 -21.92 26.20
C VAL A 57 5.64 -21.64 27.61
N LYS A 58 4.49 -20.97 27.72
CA LYS A 58 3.77 -20.77 28.99
C LYS A 58 3.37 -22.11 29.63
N ASN A 59 2.84 -23.04 28.84
CA ASN A 59 2.38 -24.34 29.33
C ASN A 59 3.53 -25.28 29.77
N LEU A 60 4.71 -25.10 29.18
CA LEU A 60 5.91 -25.86 29.53
C LEU A 60 6.62 -25.33 30.78
N GLY A 61 6.45 -24.05 31.10
CA GLY A 61 7.05 -23.40 32.27
C GLY A 61 5.97 -22.84 33.19
N ASN A 62 5.54 -23.61 34.21
CA ASN A 62 4.44 -23.30 35.12
C ASN A 62 4.45 -21.93 35.82
N SER A 63 5.27 -20.95 35.40
CA SER A 63 5.39 -19.64 36.05
C SER A 63 5.94 -18.49 35.19
N ILE A 64 5.86 -18.56 33.84
CA ILE A 64 6.40 -17.49 32.99
C ILE A 64 5.28 -16.49 32.65
N LYS A 65 5.44 -15.22 33.05
CA LYS A 65 4.52 -14.14 32.69
C LYS A 65 4.78 -13.69 31.25
N GLU A 66 3.76 -13.09 30.62
CA GLU A 66 3.78 -12.68 29.19
C GLU A 66 4.88 -11.66 28.87
N ASP A 67 5.09 -10.69 29.75
CA ASP A 67 6.17 -9.72 29.75
C ASP A 67 7.59 -10.34 29.89
N GLU A 68 7.68 -11.52 30.49
CA GLU A 68 8.93 -12.27 30.65
C GLU A 68 9.32 -13.10 29.42
N ILE A 69 8.34 -13.46 28.58
CA ILE A 69 8.59 -14.18 27.30
C ILE A 69 9.15 -13.22 26.24
N ILE A 70 8.80 -11.94 26.33
CA ILE A 70 9.36 -10.87 25.51
C ILE A 70 10.82 -10.58 25.89
N ASN A 71 11.24 -10.96 27.09
CA ASN A 71 12.62 -10.82 27.54
C ASN A 71 13.51 -11.91 26.90
N ASN A 72 14.41 -11.46 26.00
CA ASN A 72 15.33 -12.30 25.23
C ASN A 72 16.16 -13.28 26.09
N GLU A 73 16.47 -12.95 27.35
CA GLU A 73 17.30 -13.76 28.22
C GLU A 73 16.57 -14.99 28.78
N LYS A 74 15.29 -14.85 29.15
CA LYS A 74 14.47 -15.99 29.59
C LYS A 74 14.13 -16.93 28.48
N MET A 75 13.74 -16.42 27.28
CA MET A 75 13.55 -17.24 26.10
C MET A 75 14.81 -18.00 25.70
N ARG A 76 15.99 -17.39 25.85
CA ARG A 76 17.25 -18.07 25.60
C ARG A 76 17.42 -19.29 26.54
N LYS A 77 17.14 -19.13 27.85
CA LYS A 77 17.22 -20.24 28.83
C LYS A 77 16.23 -21.36 28.53
N ILE A 78 14.99 -21.02 28.08
CA ILE A 78 13.98 -22.02 27.68
C ILE A 78 14.43 -22.77 26.42
N MET A 79 14.98 -22.05 25.44
CA MET A 79 15.43 -22.64 24.19
C MET A 79 16.78 -23.40 24.31
N GLU A 80 17.55 -23.16 25.38
CA GLU A 80 18.72 -23.96 25.77
C GLU A 80 18.32 -25.33 26.34
N ASN A 81 17.09 -25.49 26.85
CA ASN A 81 16.58 -26.75 27.32
C ASN A 81 16.13 -27.60 26.14
N GLU A 82 16.78 -28.73 25.91
CA GLU A 82 16.58 -29.61 24.76
C GLU A 82 15.16 -30.20 24.71
N GLU A 83 14.57 -30.55 25.86
CA GLU A 83 13.22 -31.12 25.98
C GLU A 83 12.14 -30.07 25.63
N TYR A 84 12.26 -28.85 26.13
CA TYR A 84 11.36 -27.74 25.80
C TYR A 84 11.45 -27.36 24.35
N ARG A 85 12.67 -27.26 23.80
CA ARG A 85 12.92 -26.99 22.39
C ARG A 85 12.28 -28.04 21.50
N LYS A 86 12.44 -29.32 21.79
CA LYS A 86 11.83 -30.42 21.05
C LYS A 86 10.30 -30.36 21.08
N THR A 87 9.70 -30.09 22.26
CA THR A 87 8.25 -29.97 22.41
C THR A 87 7.67 -28.80 21.64
N VAL A 88 8.35 -27.63 21.64
CA VAL A 88 7.96 -26.45 20.85
C VAL A 88 7.97 -26.79 19.35
N ILE A 89 9.01 -27.48 18.88
CA ILE A 89 9.16 -27.87 17.48
C ILE A 89 8.09 -28.89 17.08
N GLU A 90 7.90 -29.95 17.87
CA GLU A 90 6.88 -30.96 17.60
C GLU A 90 5.48 -30.36 17.58
N SER A 91 5.23 -29.36 18.41
CA SER A 91 3.96 -28.65 18.46
C SER A 91 3.77 -27.74 17.26
N ILE A 92 4.82 -27.05 16.79
CA ILE A 92 4.80 -26.31 15.52
C ILE A 92 4.53 -27.24 14.34
N VAL A 93 5.19 -28.40 14.29
CA VAL A 93 5.03 -29.41 13.24
C VAL A 93 3.63 -30.05 13.28
N LYS A 94 3.04 -30.29 14.47
CA LYS A 94 1.69 -30.83 14.64
C LYS A 94 0.56 -29.87 14.31
N LEU A 95 0.86 -28.57 14.19
CA LEU A 95 -0.11 -27.56 13.84
C LEU A 95 -0.44 -27.59 12.35
N LYS A 96 -1.13 -28.63 11.93
CA LYS A 96 -1.89 -28.63 10.68
C LYS A 96 -3.07 -27.64 10.77
N ARG A 97 -2.78 -26.38 10.84
CA ARG A 97 -3.79 -25.34 10.56
C ARG A 97 -3.46 -24.72 9.23
N SER A 98 -4.43 -24.77 8.32
CA SER A 98 -4.46 -24.14 7.01
C SER A 98 -3.15 -24.23 6.20
N ASN A 99 -3.17 -24.74 5.05
CA ASN A 99 -2.25 -24.62 3.90
C ASN A 99 -0.72 -24.46 4.12
N ILE A 100 -0.22 -24.48 5.37
CA ILE A 100 1.21 -24.36 5.67
C ILE A 100 1.78 -25.74 5.96
N ASP A 101 2.62 -26.23 5.04
CA ASP A 101 3.39 -27.46 5.24
C ASP A 101 4.66 -27.15 6.04
N LEU A 102 4.65 -27.55 7.33
CA LEU A 102 5.81 -27.44 8.22
C LEU A 102 6.70 -28.68 8.18
N SER A 103 6.44 -29.63 7.30
CA SER A 103 7.22 -30.88 7.19
C SER A 103 8.68 -30.63 6.80
N ASN A 104 8.97 -29.49 6.22
CA ASN A 104 10.33 -29.09 5.82
C ASN A 104 11.14 -28.39 6.94
N PHE A 105 10.56 -28.23 8.14
CA PHE A 105 11.30 -27.68 9.28
C PHE A 105 12.23 -28.74 9.87
N SER A 106 13.53 -28.60 9.61
CA SER A 106 14.50 -29.62 10.06
C SER A 106 14.85 -29.47 11.55
N VAL A 107 15.16 -30.61 12.18
CA VAL A 107 15.69 -30.66 13.56
C VAL A 107 16.96 -29.82 13.69
N GLU A 108 17.74 -29.68 12.64
CA GLU A 108 18.95 -28.85 12.58
C GLU A 108 18.63 -27.36 12.67
N GLN A 109 17.57 -26.90 11.96
CA GLN A 109 17.09 -25.51 12.07
C GLN A 109 16.61 -25.20 13.50
N ALA A 110 15.97 -26.17 14.13
CA ALA A 110 15.52 -26.08 15.51
C ALA A 110 16.66 -26.03 16.52
N ASN A 111 17.71 -26.82 16.32
CA ASN A 111 18.89 -26.85 17.18
C ASN A 111 19.70 -25.55 17.18
N ASN A 112 19.54 -24.74 16.12
CA ASN A 112 20.18 -23.44 15.98
C ASN A 112 19.40 -22.28 16.56
N LEU A 113 18.19 -22.52 17.14
CA LEU A 113 17.39 -21.47 17.78
C LEU A 113 17.96 -21.13 19.16
N LYS A 114 18.60 -19.98 19.27
CA LYS A 114 19.20 -19.50 20.53
C LYS A 114 18.44 -18.32 21.15
N GLU A 115 17.67 -17.60 20.36
CA GLU A 115 16.96 -16.39 20.77
C GLU A 115 15.59 -16.26 20.10
N LEU A 116 14.68 -15.47 20.68
CA LEU A 116 13.35 -15.20 20.13
C LEU A 116 13.40 -14.63 18.70
N LYS A 117 14.43 -13.82 18.40
CA LYS A 117 14.64 -13.30 17.04
C LYS A 117 14.90 -14.40 16.01
N ASP A 118 15.53 -15.52 16.42
CA ASP A 118 15.81 -16.65 15.54
C ASP A 118 14.53 -17.42 15.24
N LEU A 119 13.65 -17.57 16.23
CA LEU A 119 12.32 -18.16 16.06
C LEU A 119 11.46 -17.34 15.10
N ARG A 120 11.40 -16.01 15.27
CA ARG A 120 10.73 -15.10 14.34
C ARG A 120 11.23 -15.28 12.91
N LYS A 121 12.53 -15.38 12.74
CA LYS A 121 13.16 -15.57 11.43
C LYS A 121 12.80 -16.89 10.78
N VAL A 122 12.67 -17.96 11.56
CA VAL A 122 12.23 -19.27 11.08
C VAL A 122 10.77 -19.23 10.64
N VAL A 123 9.88 -18.69 11.46
CA VAL A 123 8.45 -18.54 11.12
C VAL A 123 8.27 -17.72 9.85
N ASP A 124 8.94 -16.57 9.75
CA ASP A 124 8.95 -15.76 8.51
C ASP A 124 9.38 -16.57 7.29
N THR A 125 10.46 -17.38 7.43
CA THR A 125 10.97 -18.20 6.31
C THR A 125 9.97 -19.24 5.86
N LEU A 126 9.34 -19.93 6.80
CA LEU A 126 8.35 -20.97 6.51
C LEU A 126 7.13 -20.38 5.79
N ILE A 127 6.63 -19.25 6.26
CA ILE A 127 5.49 -18.55 5.63
C ILE A 127 5.86 -18.17 4.19
N ASP A 128 7.03 -17.56 3.97
CA ASP A 128 7.47 -17.17 2.64
C ASP A 128 7.66 -18.38 1.70
N GLN A 129 8.21 -19.49 2.21
CA GLN A 129 8.37 -20.73 1.44
C GLN A 129 7.01 -21.33 1.04
N ASN A 130 6.03 -21.32 1.94
CA ASN A 130 4.70 -21.83 1.66
C ASN A 130 3.99 -21.02 0.58
N ILE A 131 4.12 -19.69 0.61
CA ILE A 131 3.58 -18.84 -0.46
C ILE A 131 4.28 -19.12 -1.79
N ALA A 132 5.60 -19.29 -1.79
CA ALA A 132 6.33 -19.65 -3.00
C ALA A 132 5.92 -21.05 -3.54
N ASN A 133 5.66 -22.00 -2.66
CA ASN A 133 5.19 -23.33 -3.07
C ASN A 133 3.75 -23.26 -3.64
N LEU A 134 2.87 -22.51 -2.98
CA LEU A 134 1.53 -22.23 -3.51
C LEU A 134 1.61 -21.58 -4.92
N GLY A 135 2.48 -20.60 -5.10
CA GLY A 135 2.70 -19.99 -6.43
C GLY A 135 3.08 -21.03 -7.48
N LYS A 136 4.00 -21.97 -7.14
CA LYS A 136 4.39 -23.06 -8.03
C LYS A 136 3.24 -24.02 -8.32
N GLU A 137 2.34 -24.28 -7.38
CA GLU A 137 1.15 -25.11 -7.60
C GLU A 137 0.17 -24.39 -8.52
N LEU A 138 -0.12 -23.11 -8.25
CA LEU A 138 -1.05 -22.30 -9.04
C LEU A 138 -0.52 -22.05 -10.47
N SER A 139 0.80 -22.10 -10.70
CA SER A 139 1.37 -21.99 -12.05
C SER A 139 1.25 -23.29 -12.87
N LYS A 140 1.03 -24.43 -12.22
CA LYS A 140 0.91 -25.74 -12.89
C LYS A 140 -0.50 -26.11 -13.29
N GLU A 141 -1.48 -25.62 -12.58
CA GLU A 141 -2.89 -25.99 -12.74
C GLU A 141 -3.79 -24.77 -12.79
N GLU A 142 -4.58 -24.66 -13.85
CA GLU A 142 -5.63 -23.63 -13.91
C GLU A 142 -6.78 -23.98 -12.95
N ARG A 143 -7.23 -23.00 -12.18
CA ARG A 143 -8.35 -23.12 -11.26
C ARG A 143 -9.45 -22.12 -11.63
N PRO A 144 -10.23 -22.43 -12.68
CA PRO A 144 -11.27 -21.54 -13.17
C PRO A 144 -12.34 -21.31 -12.08
N GLY A 145 -12.72 -20.06 -11.90
CA GLY A 145 -13.72 -19.67 -10.89
C GLY A 145 -13.15 -19.38 -9.51
N GLU A 146 -11.89 -19.71 -9.23
CA GLU A 146 -11.23 -19.34 -7.98
C GLU A 146 -10.49 -17.99 -8.09
N ILE A 147 -10.37 -17.30 -6.95
CA ILE A 147 -9.56 -16.08 -6.81
C ILE A 147 -8.78 -16.11 -5.51
N TRP A 148 -7.53 -15.69 -5.58
CA TRP A 148 -6.60 -15.67 -4.46
C TRP A 148 -6.23 -14.25 -4.09
N ILE A 149 -6.32 -13.91 -2.80
CA ILE A 149 -5.85 -12.63 -2.24
C ILE A 149 -4.71 -12.95 -1.27
N ILE A 150 -3.50 -12.54 -1.59
CA ILE A 150 -2.31 -12.82 -0.79
C ILE A 150 -1.78 -11.51 -0.20
N ASP A 151 -2.11 -11.24 1.06
CA ASP A 151 -1.58 -10.11 1.84
C ASP A 151 -0.19 -10.47 2.38
N SER A 152 0.82 -10.15 1.59
CA SER A 152 2.22 -10.36 1.95
C SER A 152 3.13 -9.29 1.37
N ARG A 153 4.20 -8.94 2.11
CA ARG A 153 5.24 -8.03 1.62
C ARG A 153 5.97 -8.56 0.38
N LEU A 154 6.10 -9.88 0.26
CA LEU A 154 6.84 -10.56 -0.79
C LEU A 154 5.94 -11.37 -1.74
N ALA A 155 4.62 -11.20 -1.71
CA ALA A 155 3.72 -11.96 -2.56
C ALA A 155 4.11 -11.84 -4.05
N PHE A 156 4.42 -10.64 -4.53
CA PHE A 156 4.85 -10.38 -5.90
C PHE A 156 6.16 -11.11 -6.27
N HIS A 157 7.07 -11.27 -5.30
CA HIS A 157 8.34 -11.97 -5.49
C HIS A 157 8.16 -13.50 -5.49
N ASN A 158 7.31 -13.98 -4.59
CA ASN A 158 7.04 -15.40 -4.42
C ASN A 158 6.10 -15.96 -5.50
N ILE A 159 5.25 -15.11 -6.08
CA ILE A 159 4.30 -15.46 -7.15
C ILE A 159 4.41 -14.40 -8.27
N PRO A 160 5.43 -14.47 -9.14
CA PRO A 160 5.66 -13.45 -10.16
C PRO A 160 4.51 -13.27 -11.17
N GLU A 161 3.69 -14.29 -11.37
CA GLU A 161 2.53 -14.27 -12.30
C GLU A 161 1.28 -13.61 -11.69
N SER A 162 1.36 -13.18 -10.43
CA SER A 162 0.24 -12.51 -9.75
C SER A 162 0.05 -11.07 -10.23
N PHE A 163 -1.19 -10.59 -10.14
CA PHE A 163 -1.48 -9.16 -10.23
C PHE A 163 -0.97 -8.47 -8.96
N SER A 164 0.19 -7.85 -9.06
CA SER A 164 0.90 -7.27 -7.91
C SER A 164 0.44 -5.83 -7.63
N VAL A 165 -0.11 -5.62 -6.44
CA VAL A 165 -0.64 -4.34 -5.97
C VAL A 165 0.18 -3.84 -4.79
N ARG A 166 0.60 -2.58 -4.85
CA ARG A 166 1.27 -1.89 -3.74
C ARG A 166 0.42 -0.75 -3.19
N LEU A 167 0.11 -0.80 -1.90
CA LEU A 167 -0.52 0.31 -1.18
C LEU A 167 0.53 1.18 -0.50
N THR A 168 0.54 2.46 -0.79
CA THR A 168 1.40 3.47 -0.17
C THR A 168 0.59 4.40 0.71
N THR A 169 1.26 5.13 1.59
CA THR A 169 0.63 6.13 2.46
C THR A 169 1.63 7.21 2.81
N ASN A 170 1.21 8.46 2.74
CA ASN A 170 1.97 9.62 3.20
C ASN A 170 2.36 9.46 4.68
N LYS A 171 3.55 9.93 5.03
CA LYS A 171 4.11 9.82 6.39
C LYS A 171 3.20 10.42 7.46
N ASN A 172 2.63 11.59 7.20
CA ASN A 172 1.78 12.29 8.16
C ASN A 172 0.47 11.52 8.40
N VAL A 173 -0.23 11.17 7.31
CA VAL A 173 -1.47 10.38 7.37
C VAL A 173 -1.24 9.02 8.02
N ALA A 174 -0.12 8.36 7.71
CA ALA A 174 0.21 7.08 8.33
C ALA A 174 0.47 7.21 9.83
N GLY A 175 1.11 8.30 10.28
CA GLY A 175 1.31 8.60 11.69
C GLY A 175 -0.01 8.87 12.43
N GLU A 176 -0.90 9.66 11.83
CA GLU A 176 -2.24 9.93 12.38
C GLU A 176 -3.08 8.64 12.49
N ARG A 177 -3.10 7.82 11.43
CA ARG A 177 -3.77 6.51 11.46
C ARG A 177 -3.21 5.60 12.54
N LEU A 178 -1.89 5.65 12.72
CA LEU A 178 -1.20 4.85 13.72
C LEU A 178 -1.51 5.30 15.14
N PHE A 179 -1.58 6.60 15.37
CA PHE A 179 -1.91 7.22 16.65
C PHE A 179 -3.35 6.95 17.06
N ASN A 180 -4.29 7.00 16.10
CA ASN A 180 -5.73 6.85 16.34
C ASN A 180 -6.22 5.38 16.26
N ASP A 181 -5.34 4.39 16.07
CA ASP A 181 -5.73 2.98 15.97
C ASP A 181 -6.00 2.37 17.34
N GLU A 182 -7.25 2.38 17.77
CA GLU A 182 -7.71 1.80 19.04
C GLU A 182 -7.70 0.27 19.07
N ASN A 183 -7.66 -0.39 17.91
CA ASN A 183 -7.71 -1.85 17.78
C ASN A 183 -6.34 -2.52 17.85
N ARG A 184 -5.30 -1.78 18.21
CA ARG A 184 -3.99 -2.37 18.43
C ARG A 184 -4.00 -3.20 19.70
N GLY A 185 -3.52 -4.44 19.56
CA GLY A 185 -3.36 -5.32 20.71
C GLY A 185 -2.41 -4.71 21.76
N GLU A 186 -2.52 -5.20 22.99
CA GLU A 186 -1.69 -4.77 24.14
C GLU A 186 -0.17 -4.87 23.87
N GLU A 187 0.22 -5.60 22.83
CA GLU A 187 1.62 -5.78 22.40
C GLU A 187 2.18 -4.62 21.56
N ASP A 188 1.31 -3.75 21.03
CA ASP A 188 1.72 -2.58 20.24
C ASP A 188 1.76 -1.34 21.15
N ASN A 189 2.90 -0.66 21.21
CA ASN A 189 3.10 0.54 22.01
C ASN A 189 2.02 1.58 21.74
N LYS A 190 1.39 2.10 22.78
CA LYS A 190 0.60 3.33 22.70
C LYS A 190 1.58 4.50 22.56
N TYR A 191 1.31 5.37 21.61
CA TYR A 191 2.10 6.57 21.37
C TYR A 191 1.49 7.73 22.16
N GLU A 192 2.34 8.59 22.72
CA GLU A 192 1.88 9.78 23.47
C GLU A 192 1.57 10.94 22.52
N THR A 193 2.25 10.98 21.35
CA THR A 193 2.09 12.02 20.35
C THR A 193 2.02 11.45 18.92
N ILE A 194 1.44 12.23 18.01
CA ILE A 194 1.40 11.90 16.57
C ILE A 194 2.83 11.84 16.00
N GLU A 195 3.72 12.72 16.43
CA GLU A 195 5.12 12.76 16.00
C GLU A 195 5.85 11.48 16.37
N GLU A 196 5.66 10.99 17.58
CA GLU A 196 6.22 9.69 18.01
C GLU A 196 5.69 8.55 17.15
N ALA A 197 4.40 8.55 16.85
CA ALA A 197 3.80 7.56 15.95
C ALA A 197 4.39 7.62 14.53
N LYS A 198 4.62 8.83 13.98
CA LYS A 198 5.26 9.05 12.68
C LYS A 198 6.68 8.48 12.64
N GLU A 199 7.48 8.76 13.67
CA GLU A 199 8.85 8.28 13.77
C GLU A 199 8.90 6.75 13.90
N ALA A 200 8.06 6.18 14.75
CA ALA A 200 7.97 4.74 14.94
C ALA A 200 7.57 4.02 13.64
N ARG A 201 6.57 4.56 12.92
CA ARG A 201 6.16 4.03 11.62
C ARG A 201 7.30 4.09 10.60
N GLU A 202 8.02 5.20 10.51
CA GLU A 202 9.11 5.38 9.57
C GLU A 202 10.29 4.45 9.90
N LYS A 203 10.65 4.34 11.15
CA LYS A 203 11.66 3.38 11.64
C LYS A 203 11.31 1.94 11.26
N ARG A 204 10.02 1.57 11.39
CA ARG A 204 9.52 0.26 10.97
C ARG A 204 9.65 0.08 9.46
N ARG A 205 9.25 1.06 8.64
CA ARG A 205 9.35 1.03 7.17
C ARG A 205 10.80 0.80 6.72
N ILE A 206 11.72 1.61 7.24
CA ILE A 206 13.16 1.51 6.92
C ILE A 206 13.72 0.16 7.38
N GLY A 207 13.32 -0.31 8.56
CA GLY A 207 13.74 -1.61 9.09
C GLY A 207 13.25 -2.78 8.23
N GLU A 208 12.00 -2.75 7.78
CA GLU A 208 11.44 -3.73 6.85
C GLU A 208 12.21 -3.72 5.52
N GLN A 209 12.41 -2.55 4.90
CA GLN A 209 13.15 -2.41 3.66
C GLN A 209 14.59 -3.00 3.74
N LYS A 210 15.34 -2.63 4.77
CA LYS A 210 16.70 -3.17 5.00
C LYS A 210 16.68 -4.68 5.18
N ARG A 211 15.71 -5.21 5.92
CA ARG A 211 15.57 -6.65 6.18
C ARG A 211 15.31 -7.43 4.90
N TYR A 212 14.36 -7.00 4.08
CA TYR A 212 14.01 -7.70 2.83
C TYR A 212 15.11 -7.58 1.78
N LYS A 213 15.75 -6.42 1.65
CA LYS A 213 16.90 -6.25 0.77
C LYS A 213 18.07 -7.16 1.15
N LYS A 214 18.37 -7.25 2.47
CA LYS A 214 19.45 -8.13 2.95
C LYS A 214 19.13 -9.61 2.80
N ARG A 215 17.88 -10.02 3.02
CA ARG A 215 17.49 -11.44 3.08
C ARG A 215 17.15 -12.04 1.72
N TYR A 216 16.48 -11.27 0.88
CA TYR A 216 15.92 -11.73 -0.39
C TYR A 216 16.48 -10.98 -1.61
N GLY A 217 17.32 -9.97 -1.42
CA GLY A 217 17.79 -9.09 -2.50
C GLY A 217 16.69 -8.16 -3.05
N VAL A 218 15.51 -8.12 -2.41
CA VAL A 218 14.33 -7.43 -2.91
C VAL A 218 14.25 -6.01 -2.37
N ASP A 219 14.10 -5.04 -3.27
CA ASP A 219 13.74 -3.67 -2.94
C ASP A 219 12.22 -3.51 -2.98
N LEU A 220 11.60 -3.35 -1.80
CA LEU A 220 10.14 -3.18 -1.71
C LEU A 220 9.64 -1.85 -2.29
N GLU A 221 10.54 -0.90 -2.53
CA GLU A 221 10.18 0.43 -3.04
C GLU A 221 10.40 0.56 -4.55
N ASP A 222 11.03 -0.44 -5.17
CA ASP A 222 11.14 -0.49 -6.62
C ASP A 222 9.75 -0.67 -7.25
N GLU A 223 9.30 0.38 -7.92
CA GLU A 223 8.00 0.41 -8.58
C GLU A 223 7.84 -0.65 -9.66
N ASN A 224 8.94 -1.15 -10.24
CA ASN A 224 8.92 -2.17 -11.27
C ASN A 224 8.42 -3.53 -10.76
N ASN A 225 8.42 -3.74 -9.47
CA ASN A 225 7.90 -4.94 -8.84
C ASN A 225 6.35 -5.03 -8.85
N TYR A 226 5.65 -3.97 -9.24
CA TYR A 226 4.20 -3.88 -9.09
C TYR A 226 3.51 -3.55 -10.41
N ASN A 227 2.34 -4.16 -10.63
CA ASN A 227 1.45 -3.82 -11.73
C ASN A 227 0.62 -2.57 -11.39
N LEU A 228 0.24 -2.40 -10.11
CA LEU A 228 -0.59 -1.31 -9.64
C LEU A 228 -0.04 -0.73 -8.34
N ILE A 229 0.05 0.60 -8.25
CA ILE A 229 0.48 1.34 -7.06
C ILE A 229 -0.60 2.36 -6.70
N ILE A 230 -1.13 2.26 -5.48
CA ILE A 230 -2.20 3.15 -4.99
C ILE A 230 -1.73 3.91 -3.76
N ASP A 231 -1.79 5.23 -3.82
CA ASP A 231 -1.65 6.09 -2.64
C ASP A 231 -2.98 6.15 -1.89
N THR A 232 -3.02 5.57 -0.70
CA THR A 232 -4.22 5.46 0.13
C THR A 232 -4.40 6.63 1.09
N SER A 233 -3.56 7.66 1.02
CA SER A 233 -3.52 8.74 2.03
C SER A 233 -4.87 9.43 2.19
N TYR A 234 -5.47 9.82 1.08
CA TYR A 234 -6.72 10.59 1.02
C TYR A 234 -7.83 9.85 0.27
N SER A 235 -7.76 8.53 0.27
CA SER A 235 -8.70 7.68 -0.45
C SER A 235 -9.47 6.78 0.50
N ASN A 236 -10.74 6.51 0.19
CA ASN A 236 -11.56 5.59 0.95
C ASN A 236 -11.34 4.12 0.50
N VAL A 237 -11.65 3.18 1.38
CA VAL A 237 -11.42 1.75 1.13
C VAL A 237 -12.28 1.21 -0.02
N ASN A 238 -13.45 1.79 -0.23
CA ASN A 238 -14.37 1.37 -1.27
C ASN A 238 -13.77 1.64 -2.67
N ASP A 239 -13.31 2.87 -2.92
CA ASP A 239 -12.69 3.27 -4.19
C ASP A 239 -11.37 2.54 -4.43
N ILE A 240 -10.56 2.32 -3.38
CA ILE A 240 -9.32 1.54 -3.49
C ILE A 240 -9.63 0.13 -3.98
N SER A 241 -10.61 -0.54 -3.37
CA SER A 241 -10.96 -1.92 -3.72
C SER A 241 -11.60 -2.01 -5.10
N ASP A 242 -12.44 -1.05 -5.50
CA ASP A 242 -13.00 -0.98 -6.87
C ASP A 242 -11.91 -0.79 -7.91
N THR A 243 -10.94 0.09 -7.64
CA THR A 243 -9.80 0.33 -8.52
C THR A 243 -8.95 -0.94 -8.68
N ILE A 244 -8.67 -1.65 -7.57
CA ILE A 244 -7.92 -2.92 -7.63
C ILE A 244 -8.65 -3.93 -8.52
N LEU A 245 -9.96 -4.11 -8.35
CA LEU A 245 -10.73 -5.09 -9.12
C LEU A 245 -10.88 -4.66 -10.60
N LYS A 246 -11.05 -3.38 -10.87
CA LYS A 246 -11.12 -2.85 -12.24
C LYS A 246 -9.79 -3.03 -12.99
N CYS A 247 -8.66 -2.70 -12.35
CA CYS A 247 -7.34 -2.91 -12.92
C CYS A 247 -6.98 -4.41 -13.05
N LEU A 248 -7.46 -5.27 -12.14
CA LEU A 248 -7.34 -6.72 -12.29
C LEU A 248 -8.06 -7.20 -13.57
N ASP A 249 -9.29 -6.73 -13.82
CA ASP A 249 -10.04 -7.09 -15.03
C ASP A 249 -9.25 -6.69 -16.30
N TYR A 250 -8.69 -5.46 -16.34
CA TYR A 250 -7.82 -5.01 -17.43
C TYR A 250 -6.58 -5.89 -17.59
N TYR A 251 -5.90 -6.21 -16.46
CA TYR A 251 -4.72 -7.08 -16.46
C TYR A 251 -5.01 -8.48 -17.00
N LEU A 252 -6.16 -9.07 -16.65
CA LEU A 252 -6.57 -10.40 -17.12
C LEU A 252 -6.94 -10.42 -18.60
N GLU A 253 -7.40 -9.29 -19.14
CA GLU A 253 -7.75 -9.09 -20.54
C GLU A 253 -6.55 -8.59 -21.38
N ASP A 254 -5.35 -8.51 -20.81
CA ASP A 254 -4.13 -7.95 -21.42
C ASP A 254 -4.35 -6.52 -21.98
N LYS A 255 -5.23 -5.74 -21.34
CA LYS A 255 -5.47 -4.32 -21.64
C LYS A 255 -4.51 -3.41 -20.86
N GLU A 256 -4.14 -2.30 -21.48
CA GLU A 256 -3.32 -1.28 -20.83
C GLU A 256 -4.11 -0.55 -19.74
N PHE A 257 -3.42 -0.18 -18.67
CA PHE A 257 -3.95 0.66 -17.58
C PHE A 257 -2.83 1.42 -16.88
N ALA A 258 -3.19 2.55 -16.27
CA ALA A 258 -2.25 3.35 -15.51
C ALA A 258 -1.77 2.61 -14.27
N LYS A 259 -0.45 2.56 -14.11
CA LYS A 259 0.21 1.90 -12.99
C LYS A 259 -0.02 2.60 -11.66
N LYS A 260 -0.20 3.94 -11.65
CA LYS A 260 -0.23 4.76 -10.45
C LYS A 260 -1.59 5.43 -10.26
N TRP A 261 -2.09 5.39 -9.02
CA TRP A 261 -3.35 6.00 -8.62
C TRP A 261 -3.19 6.79 -7.34
N THR A 262 -3.83 7.95 -7.26
CA THR A 262 -3.80 8.83 -6.09
C THR A 262 -5.10 9.60 -5.97
N SER A 263 -5.32 10.28 -4.84
CA SER A 263 -6.45 11.20 -4.71
C SER A 263 -6.29 12.41 -5.64
N PRO A 264 -7.34 12.84 -6.36
CA PRO A 264 -7.30 14.06 -7.17
C PRO A 264 -6.85 15.27 -6.36
N LYS A 265 -7.10 15.29 -5.06
CA LYS A 265 -6.66 16.33 -4.11
C LYS A 265 -5.14 16.44 -3.98
N THR A 266 -4.38 15.40 -4.36
CA THR A 266 -2.90 15.42 -4.31
C THR A 266 -2.24 15.94 -5.58
N LEU A 267 -3.03 16.26 -6.59
CA LEU A 267 -2.55 16.74 -7.86
C LEU A 267 -2.80 18.25 -7.96
N LEU A 268 -1.73 19.06 -8.02
CA LEU A 268 -1.84 20.51 -8.11
C LEU A 268 -2.10 20.92 -9.56
N PRO A 269 -3.19 21.63 -9.83
CA PRO A 269 -3.44 22.16 -11.18
C PRO A 269 -2.47 23.31 -11.52
N LEU A 270 -2.13 23.47 -12.79
CA LEU A 270 -1.44 24.64 -13.33
C LEU A 270 -2.41 25.67 -13.90
N GLN A 271 -3.70 25.40 -13.88
CA GLN A 271 -4.78 26.26 -14.36
C GLN A 271 -5.90 26.27 -13.31
N SER A 272 -6.63 27.39 -13.20
CA SER A 272 -7.84 27.42 -12.38
C SER A 272 -8.95 26.55 -13.00
N GLU A 273 -9.92 26.16 -12.19
CA GLU A 273 -11.12 25.47 -12.68
C GLU A 273 -11.82 26.31 -13.75
N ARG A 274 -11.99 27.60 -13.48
CA ARG A 274 -12.60 28.55 -14.43
C ARG A 274 -11.87 28.57 -15.77
N ASP A 275 -10.53 28.78 -15.77
CA ASP A 275 -9.76 28.85 -17.00
C ASP A 275 -9.76 27.52 -17.75
N THR A 276 -9.89 26.41 -17.03
CA THR A 276 -9.96 25.06 -17.59
C THR A 276 -11.26 24.88 -18.38
N PHE A 277 -12.42 25.30 -17.86
CA PHE A 277 -13.71 25.07 -18.50
C PHE A 277 -14.17 26.22 -19.39
N GLU A 278 -13.65 27.44 -19.23
CA GLU A 278 -14.06 28.59 -20.04
C GLU A 278 -13.79 28.40 -21.55
N LYS A 279 -12.80 27.58 -21.92
CA LYS A 279 -12.41 27.29 -23.31
C LYS A 279 -12.65 25.83 -23.71
N ALA A 280 -13.30 25.06 -22.86
CA ALA A 280 -13.56 23.64 -23.14
C ALA A 280 -14.70 23.47 -24.18
N LEU A 281 -14.62 22.37 -24.93
CA LEU A 281 -15.68 21.96 -25.87
C LEU A 281 -16.89 21.34 -25.14
N TYR A 282 -16.78 21.05 -23.85
CA TYR A 282 -17.79 20.46 -22.99
C TYR A 282 -17.76 21.14 -21.62
N SER A 283 -18.90 21.13 -20.95
CA SER A 283 -19.03 21.71 -19.63
C SER A 283 -18.48 20.79 -18.54
N LEU A 284 -18.30 21.34 -17.34
CA LEU A 284 -17.93 20.54 -16.16
C LEU A 284 -19.00 19.49 -15.87
N GLU A 285 -20.29 19.86 -15.99
CA GLU A 285 -21.42 18.96 -15.77
C GLU A 285 -21.41 17.78 -16.74
N GLU A 286 -21.15 17.99 -18.03
CA GLU A 286 -21.03 16.90 -19.02
C GLU A 286 -19.87 15.95 -18.67
N MET A 287 -18.76 16.47 -18.17
CA MET A 287 -17.64 15.66 -17.71
C MET A 287 -18.00 14.87 -16.44
N GLU A 288 -18.68 15.50 -15.48
CA GLU A 288 -19.18 14.83 -14.27
C GLU A 288 -20.17 13.71 -14.62
N GLU A 289 -21.11 13.95 -15.52
CA GLU A 289 -22.05 12.93 -16.01
C GLU A 289 -21.31 11.75 -16.66
N SER A 290 -20.31 12.03 -17.49
CA SER A 290 -19.50 11.01 -18.14
C SER A 290 -18.74 10.16 -17.11
N ILE A 291 -18.08 10.79 -16.15
CA ILE A 291 -17.31 10.08 -15.09
C ILE A 291 -18.27 9.30 -14.20
N ASN A 292 -19.44 9.86 -13.87
CA ASN A 292 -20.44 9.20 -13.03
C ASN A 292 -21.02 7.95 -13.70
N HIS A 293 -21.21 8.00 -15.01
CA HIS A 293 -21.80 6.91 -15.78
C HIS A 293 -20.78 5.80 -16.10
N TYR A 294 -19.58 6.15 -16.55
CA TYR A 294 -18.58 5.21 -17.05
C TYR A 294 -17.46 4.93 -16.03
N GLY A 295 -17.38 5.72 -14.95
CA GLY A 295 -16.26 5.78 -14.04
C GLY A 295 -14.99 6.33 -14.70
N PHE A 296 -13.95 6.55 -13.91
CA PHE A 296 -12.66 6.94 -14.47
C PHE A 296 -12.03 5.75 -15.20
N LYS A 297 -11.56 5.97 -16.43
CA LYS A 297 -10.95 4.93 -17.25
C LYS A 297 -9.51 4.68 -16.82
N PRO A 298 -9.11 3.42 -16.55
CA PRO A 298 -7.74 3.10 -16.12
C PRO A 298 -6.67 3.43 -17.16
N ASP A 299 -7.00 3.44 -18.44
CA ASP A 299 -6.12 3.69 -19.59
C ASP A 299 -6.00 5.17 -20.00
N GLU A 300 -6.71 6.07 -19.30
CA GLU A 300 -6.65 7.51 -19.54
C GLU A 300 -6.08 8.28 -18.33
N PRO A 301 -4.77 8.16 -18.00
CA PRO A 301 -4.19 8.79 -16.84
C PRO A 301 -4.18 10.33 -16.93
N ILE A 302 -4.18 10.98 -15.77
CA ILE A 302 -3.82 12.39 -15.64
C ILE A 302 -2.31 12.49 -15.77
N GLU A 303 -1.82 13.30 -16.71
CA GLU A 303 -0.40 13.48 -16.93
C GLU A 303 0.14 14.56 -16.02
N ILE A 304 1.20 14.23 -15.29
CA ILE A 304 1.80 15.14 -14.32
C ILE A 304 3.30 15.26 -14.50
N VAL A 305 3.87 16.31 -13.90
CA VAL A 305 5.28 16.38 -13.56
C VAL A 305 5.42 16.41 -12.04
N GLU A 306 6.54 15.91 -11.55
CA GLU A 306 6.86 15.94 -10.12
C GLU A 306 8.04 16.89 -9.91
N VAL A 307 7.85 17.95 -9.13
CA VAL A 307 8.89 18.92 -8.81
C VAL A 307 8.97 19.10 -7.30
N ASP A 308 10.14 18.84 -6.72
CA ASP A 308 10.38 18.85 -5.28
C ASP A 308 9.36 17.99 -4.50
N GLY A 309 8.94 16.86 -5.08
CA GLY A 309 7.96 15.93 -4.48
C GLY A 309 6.50 16.39 -4.59
N ILE A 310 6.21 17.50 -5.26
CA ILE A 310 4.86 18.01 -5.53
C ILE A 310 4.44 17.59 -6.94
N LYS A 311 3.22 17.08 -7.07
CA LYS A 311 2.67 16.59 -8.34
C LYS A 311 1.86 17.68 -9.02
N TYR A 312 2.30 18.18 -10.17
CA TYR A 312 1.63 19.23 -10.94
C TYR A 312 0.99 18.67 -12.20
N ILE A 313 -0.28 18.97 -12.44
CA ILE A 313 -1.03 18.50 -13.61
C ILE A 313 -0.54 19.23 -14.86
N ILE A 314 -0.19 18.47 -15.89
CA ILE A 314 0.14 19.00 -17.24
C ILE A 314 -1.06 18.81 -18.17
N GLU A 315 -1.71 17.64 -18.12
CA GLU A 315 -2.89 17.30 -18.93
C GLU A 315 -3.89 16.52 -18.08
N GLY A 316 -5.19 16.74 -18.32
CA GLY A 316 -6.27 16.10 -17.60
C GLY A 316 -6.87 16.94 -16.47
N HIS A 317 -6.69 18.26 -16.48
CA HIS A 317 -7.29 19.19 -15.51
C HIS A 317 -8.81 19.01 -15.39
N HIS A 318 -9.55 18.94 -16.53
CA HIS A 318 -11.00 18.71 -16.54
C HIS A 318 -11.40 17.47 -15.77
N ARG A 319 -10.73 16.34 -16.06
CA ARG A 319 -11.02 15.05 -15.42
C ARG A 319 -10.69 15.09 -13.92
N ASN A 320 -9.63 15.80 -13.53
CA ASN A 320 -9.25 15.94 -12.12
C ASN A 320 -10.28 16.76 -11.35
N PHE A 321 -10.70 17.91 -11.89
CA PHE A 321 -11.70 18.78 -11.28
C PHE A 321 -13.05 18.06 -11.16
N ALA A 322 -13.56 17.47 -12.23
CA ALA A 322 -14.82 16.73 -12.22
C ALA A 322 -14.79 15.55 -11.21
N SER A 323 -13.69 14.79 -11.17
CA SER A 323 -13.54 13.70 -10.20
C SER A 323 -13.54 14.19 -8.77
N ALA A 324 -12.85 15.29 -8.49
CA ALA A 324 -12.81 15.87 -7.14
C ALA A 324 -14.20 16.34 -6.67
N ARG A 325 -14.96 16.97 -7.56
CA ARG A 325 -16.33 17.45 -7.27
C ARG A 325 -17.33 16.30 -7.08
N LEU A 326 -17.18 15.22 -7.82
CA LEU A 326 -17.98 14.00 -7.62
C LEU A 326 -17.63 13.24 -6.34
N GLY A 327 -16.61 13.68 -5.59
CA GLY A 327 -16.16 13.00 -4.39
C GLY A 327 -15.38 11.72 -4.67
N ASN A 328 -14.94 11.48 -5.91
CA ASN A 328 -14.05 10.37 -6.22
C ASN A 328 -12.72 10.55 -5.48
N THR A 329 -12.28 9.51 -4.82
CA THR A 329 -11.07 9.58 -3.99
C THR A 329 -9.84 9.00 -4.67
N LEU A 330 -9.97 8.51 -5.92
CA LEU A 330 -8.87 7.97 -6.72
C LEU A 330 -9.00 8.33 -8.21
N VAL A 331 -7.88 8.76 -8.78
CA VAL A 331 -7.68 8.96 -10.20
C VAL A 331 -6.36 8.33 -10.65
N PRO A 332 -6.27 7.77 -11.88
CA PRO A 332 -5.01 7.29 -12.43
C PRO A 332 -4.12 8.46 -12.83
N TYR A 333 -2.81 8.32 -12.66
CA TYR A 333 -1.86 9.33 -13.11
C TYR A 333 -0.58 8.72 -13.66
N GLU A 334 0.08 9.49 -14.53
CA GLU A 334 1.38 9.17 -15.10
C GLU A 334 2.36 10.32 -14.85
N VAL A 335 3.59 9.99 -14.45
CA VAL A 335 4.67 10.97 -14.24
C VAL A 335 5.47 11.06 -15.52
N LEU A 336 5.39 12.19 -16.20
CA LEU A 336 6.09 12.42 -17.47
C LEU A 336 7.56 12.83 -17.29
N ALA A 337 7.86 13.58 -16.24
CA ALA A 337 9.21 14.02 -15.91
C ALA A 337 9.28 14.48 -14.44
N LYS A 338 10.49 14.45 -13.87
CA LYS A 338 10.78 14.92 -12.51
C LYS A 338 11.85 16.01 -12.53
N ASP A 339 11.68 17.01 -11.69
CA ASP A 339 12.65 18.06 -11.41
C ASP A 339 13.30 18.64 -12.69
N ASP A 340 14.58 18.36 -12.93
CA ASP A 340 15.35 18.83 -14.08
C ASP A 340 15.28 17.89 -15.30
N GLU A 341 14.46 16.83 -15.25
CA GLU A 341 14.22 15.96 -16.39
C GLU A 341 13.43 16.70 -17.49
N LYS A 342 13.76 16.40 -18.75
CA LYS A 342 13.10 17.00 -19.90
C LYS A 342 11.70 16.42 -20.12
N LEU A 343 10.75 17.31 -20.32
CA LEU A 343 9.38 17.00 -20.69
C LEU A 343 9.25 16.82 -22.20
N THR A 344 9.64 15.65 -22.71
CA THR A 344 9.77 15.40 -24.16
C THR A 344 8.45 15.47 -24.92
N LYS A 345 7.33 15.13 -24.28
CA LYS A 345 5.99 15.14 -24.91
C LYS A 345 5.46 16.55 -25.19
N TYR A 346 5.82 17.54 -24.37
CA TYR A 346 5.28 18.91 -24.41
C TYR A 346 6.33 19.99 -24.66
N GLY A 347 7.37 19.68 -25.40
CA GLY A 347 8.48 20.59 -25.73
C GLY A 347 9.80 20.14 -25.13
N ASN A 348 10.76 21.08 -25.04
CA ASN A 348 12.11 20.79 -24.54
C ASN A 348 12.40 21.38 -23.14
N SER A 349 11.37 21.95 -22.48
CA SER A 349 11.51 22.45 -21.11
C SER A 349 11.71 21.32 -20.12
N THR A 350 12.37 21.57 -19.00
CA THR A 350 12.38 20.65 -17.88
C THR A 350 11.05 20.70 -17.11
N ALA A 351 10.76 19.68 -16.30
CA ALA A 351 9.59 19.68 -15.43
C ALA A 351 9.54 20.95 -14.56
N LYS A 352 10.67 21.32 -13.96
CA LYS A 352 10.81 22.53 -13.14
C LYS A 352 10.53 23.81 -13.93
N GLN A 353 11.10 23.98 -15.14
CA GLN A 353 10.83 25.12 -16.01
C GLN A 353 9.35 25.21 -16.39
N ARG A 354 8.71 24.09 -16.68
CA ARG A 354 7.27 24.04 -17.01
C ARG A 354 6.40 24.51 -15.86
N VAL A 355 6.72 24.10 -14.63
CA VAL A 355 6.00 24.50 -13.43
C VAL A 355 6.24 25.96 -13.09
N MET A 356 7.47 26.46 -13.19
CA MET A 356 7.82 27.86 -12.88
C MET A 356 7.25 28.86 -13.89
N GLY A 357 7.04 28.46 -15.15
CA GLY A 357 6.48 29.32 -16.18
C GLY A 357 4.97 29.60 -16.09
N GLY A 358 4.25 29.05 -15.11
CA GLY A 358 2.82 29.23 -14.90
C GLY A 358 2.50 30.01 -13.63
N SER A 359 1.61 31.01 -13.68
CA SER A 359 1.09 31.67 -12.48
C SER A 359 0.10 30.76 -11.76
N ARG A 360 0.22 30.70 -10.43
CA ARG A 360 -0.64 29.91 -9.55
C ARG A 360 -1.26 30.75 -8.43
N SER A 361 -1.32 32.06 -8.64
CA SER A 361 -1.89 33.01 -7.68
C SER A 361 -3.32 32.66 -7.26
N PHE A 362 -4.05 31.92 -8.11
CA PHE A 362 -5.36 31.39 -7.81
C PHE A 362 -5.38 30.36 -6.67
N LEU A 363 -4.25 29.72 -6.36
CA LEU A 363 -4.17 28.78 -5.23
C LEU A 363 -4.12 29.48 -3.86
N TRP A 364 -3.83 30.79 -3.82
CA TRP A 364 -3.54 31.50 -2.57
C TRP A 364 -4.76 32.08 -1.87
N GLY A 365 -5.85 32.30 -2.58
CA GLY A 365 -7.05 32.95 -2.06
C GLY A 365 -8.27 32.05 -2.05
N HIS A 366 -8.15 30.84 -2.55
CA HIS A 366 -9.29 29.95 -2.71
C HIS A 366 -8.99 28.56 -2.20
N GLU A 367 -9.83 28.04 -1.37
CA GLU A 367 -10.04 26.64 -1.07
C GLU A 367 -10.58 25.99 -2.34
N MET A 368 -9.68 25.58 -3.22
CA MET A 368 -9.96 25.42 -4.64
C MET A 368 -10.77 24.21 -5.05
N PHE A 369 -11.00 23.28 -4.17
CA PHE A 369 -11.80 22.11 -4.49
C PHE A 369 -12.88 21.94 -3.44
N LEU A 370 -14.09 21.98 -3.91
CA LEU A 370 -15.27 21.66 -3.16
C LEU A 370 -15.75 22.79 -2.24
N ASP A 371 -16.45 23.74 -2.80
CA ASP A 371 -17.53 24.40 -2.10
C ASP A 371 -18.65 23.39 -1.77
N THR A 372 -18.32 22.36 -1.00
CA THR A 372 -19.30 21.78 -0.11
C THR A 372 -19.14 22.52 1.20
N PRO A 373 -20.22 23.00 1.81
CA PRO A 373 -20.17 23.83 3.02
C PRO A 373 -19.51 23.17 4.24
N GLU A 374 -19.10 21.90 4.12
CA GLU A 374 -18.72 21.05 5.24
C GLU A 374 -17.23 20.71 5.32
N GLU A 375 -16.43 20.87 4.24
CA GLU A 375 -14.99 20.61 4.29
C GLU A 375 -14.20 21.56 3.39
N SER A 376 -13.70 22.65 3.96
CA SER A 376 -12.66 23.44 3.31
C SER A 376 -11.40 22.59 3.10
N PHE A 377 -11.07 22.35 1.84
CA PHE A 377 -9.86 21.61 1.47
C PHE A 377 -8.70 22.57 1.24
N SER A 378 -7.64 22.42 2.04
CA SER A 378 -6.41 23.20 1.86
C SER A 378 -5.26 22.29 1.37
N TYR A 379 -4.58 22.70 0.31
CA TYR A 379 -3.36 22.03 -0.16
C TYR A 379 -2.25 21.99 0.89
N ASP A 380 -2.24 22.91 1.85
CA ASP A 380 -1.28 22.91 2.94
C ASP A 380 -1.37 21.66 3.84
N LYS A 381 -2.54 21.03 3.92
CA LYS A 381 -2.70 19.74 4.60
C LYS A 381 -1.94 18.60 3.91
N ILE A 382 -1.79 18.68 2.59
CA ILE A 382 -1.09 17.66 1.79
C ILE A 382 0.38 18.01 1.63
N TYR A 383 0.66 19.26 1.36
CA TYR A 383 1.98 19.82 1.13
C TYR A 383 2.23 21.00 2.10
N PRO A 384 2.64 20.73 3.35
CA PRO A 384 2.86 21.80 4.34
C PRO A 384 3.79 22.89 3.85
N GLY A 385 3.38 24.17 4.02
CA GLY A 385 4.11 25.33 3.53
C GLY A 385 4.00 25.58 2.03
N ILE A 386 3.08 24.91 1.32
CA ILE A 386 2.97 25.00 -0.14
C ILE A 386 2.66 26.43 -0.61
N TYR A 387 1.80 27.16 0.10
CA TYR A 387 1.42 28.51 -0.29
C TYR A 387 2.58 29.48 -0.19
N ASP A 388 3.39 29.41 0.87
CA ASP A 388 4.60 30.23 1.02
C ASP A 388 5.60 29.90 -0.08
N LYS A 389 5.84 28.60 -0.35
CA LYS A 389 6.73 28.16 -1.42
C LYS A 389 6.29 28.62 -2.82
N LEU A 390 5.00 28.55 -3.12
CA LEU A 390 4.46 29.02 -4.40
C LEU A 390 4.63 30.54 -4.54
N LYS A 391 4.49 31.27 -3.45
CA LYS A 391 4.69 32.72 -3.40
C LYS A 391 6.14 33.10 -3.69
N GLU A 392 7.08 32.46 -3.00
CA GLU A 392 8.50 32.67 -3.25
C GLU A 392 8.89 32.34 -4.70
N GLN A 393 8.30 31.30 -5.29
CA GLN A 393 8.53 30.91 -6.68
C GLN A 393 7.98 31.94 -7.68
N GLU A 394 6.81 32.54 -7.42
CA GLU A 394 6.27 33.61 -8.26
C GLU A 394 7.12 34.89 -8.18
N GLU A 395 7.57 35.27 -6.98
CA GLU A 395 8.45 36.43 -6.79
C GLU A 395 9.80 36.26 -7.51
N GLN A 396 10.33 35.03 -7.59
CA GLN A 396 11.58 34.70 -8.29
C GLN A 396 11.40 34.51 -9.82
N GLY A 397 10.20 34.12 -10.28
CA GLY A 397 9.92 33.79 -11.68
C GLY A 397 9.66 34.98 -12.60
N PHE A 398 9.55 36.19 -12.07
CA PHE A 398 9.30 37.40 -12.84
C PHE A 398 10.58 38.15 -13.29
N GLU A 399 11.76 37.57 -13.08
CA GLU A 399 13.04 38.09 -13.59
C GLU A 399 13.55 37.34 -14.84
N ILE A 400 12.66 37.04 -15.80
CA ILE A 400 13.09 36.54 -17.12
C ILE A 400 12.55 37.46 -18.22
#